data_6addee2aa2d8193cbc158fbebc026612
#
_entry.id   6addee2aa2d8193cbc158fbebc026612
#
_cell.length_a   1.000
_cell.length_b   1.000
_cell.length_c   1.000
_cell.angle_alpha   90.00
_cell.angle_beta   90.00
_cell.angle_gamma   90.00
#
_symmetry.space_group_name_H-M   'P 1'
#
loop_
_entity.id
_entity.type
_entity.pdbx_description
1 polymer ?
#
loop_
_entity_poly.entity_id
_entity_poly.type
_entity_poly.pdbx_seq_one_letter_code
_entity_poly.pdbx_strand_id
1 'polypeptide(L)'
;MKFANLKIDSTAVVCLVDSDAGTYWPVADLVPGFSGDMVQFVQEYPNLKSKLEAKGEGKPLNGTTVLAPITQPRRNIFCVGKNYHEHAAEFSKSGFDSSAKEGELAPDFPVVFTKPASTVIGPGDAIPSHPEGTSQLDYEAQF
;
A
#
# COMPACT_ATOMS: atom_id res chain seq x y z
N MET A 1 -11.06 7.42 12.09
CA MET A 1 -11.78 6.54 11.14
C MET A 1 -10.72 5.85 10.31
N LYS A 2 -10.68 4.53 10.30
CA LYS A 2 -9.69 3.72 9.56
C LYS A 2 -10.43 2.88 8.52
N PHE A 3 -9.83 2.67 7.35
CA PHE A 3 -10.39 1.82 6.30
C PHE A 3 -9.37 0.76 5.89
N ALA A 4 -9.86 -0.41 5.53
CA ALA A 4 -9.04 -1.51 5.04
C ALA A 4 -9.77 -2.29 3.94
N ASN A 5 -8.99 -2.95 3.09
CA ASN A 5 -9.50 -4.04 2.29
C ASN A 5 -9.40 -5.33 3.10
N LEU A 6 -10.52 -6.00 3.28
CA LEU A 6 -10.59 -7.30 3.94
C LEU A 6 -11.00 -8.37 2.92
N LYS A 7 -10.43 -9.56 3.07
CA LYS A 7 -10.85 -10.71 2.27
C LYS A 7 -12.09 -11.33 2.91
N ILE A 8 -13.23 -11.20 2.24
CA ILE A 8 -14.52 -11.75 2.66
C ILE A 8 -15.03 -12.62 1.51
N ASP A 9 -15.32 -13.88 1.77
CA ASP A 9 -15.79 -14.84 0.76
C ASP A 9 -14.95 -14.82 -0.54
N SER A 10 -13.61 -14.80 -0.38
CA SER A 10 -12.64 -14.75 -1.48
C SER A 10 -12.61 -13.43 -2.27
N THR A 11 -13.34 -12.42 -1.83
CA THR A 11 -13.42 -11.10 -2.49
C THR A 11 -12.77 -10.03 -1.61
N ALA A 12 -12.11 -9.04 -2.25
CA ALA A 12 -11.63 -7.86 -1.57
C ALA A 12 -12.80 -6.89 -1.31
N VAL A 13 -13.05 -6.57 -0.05
CA VAL A 13 -14.16 -5.71 0.37
C VAL A 13 -13.61 -4.53 1.14
N VAL A 14 -14.02 -3.32 0.75
CA VAL A 14 -13.67 -2.09 1.47
C VAL A 14 -14.50 -2.02 2.75
N CYS A 15 -13.82 -1.90 3.88
CA CYS A 15 -14.44 -1.89 5.20
C CYS A 15 -14.00 -0.67 6.02
N LEU A 16 -14.93 -0.11 6.79
CA LEU A 16 -14.62 0.71 7.95
C LEU A 16 -14.15 -0.22 9.06
N VAL A 17 -13.07 0.15 9.75
CA VAL A 17 -12.45 -0.69 10.79
C VAL A 17 -12.33 0.09 12.09
N ASP A 18 -12.74 -0.54 13.17
CA ASP A 18 -12.38 -0.17 14.54
C ASP A 18 -11.36 -1.18 15.07
N SER A 19 -10.09 -0.78 15.05
CA SER A 19 -8.99 -1.64 15.48
C SER A 19 -8.98 -1.86 17.01
N ASP A 20 -9.56 -0.95 17.77
CA ASP A 20 -9.56 -1.00 19.23
C ASP A 20 -10.67 -1.91 19.73
N ALA A 21 -11.84 -1.83 19.08
CA ALA A 21 -12.94 -2.77 19.32
C ALA A 21 -12.77 -4.11 18.60
N GLY A 22 -11.83 -4.22 17.64
CA GLY A 22 -11.62 -5.44 16.85
C GLY A 22 -12.81 -5.77 15.93
N THR A 23 -13.44 -4.74 15.36
CA THR A 23 -14.65 -4.89 14.54
C THR A 23 -14.53 -4.18 13.21
N TYR A 24 -15.36 -4.58 12.23
CA TYR A 24 -15.44 -3.92 10.93
C TYR A 24 -16.89 -3.87 10.41
N TRP A 25 -17.12 -2.95 9.48
CA TRP A 25 -18.35 -2.79 8.71
C TRP A 25 -18.00 -2.67 7.23
N PRO A 26 -18.51 -3.53 6.33
CA PRO A 26 -18.41 -3.28 4.90
C PRO A 26 -18.98 -1.91 4.54
N VAL A 27 -18.27 -1.15 3.70
CA VAL A 27 -18.74 0.17 3.27
C VAL A 27 -20.07 0.05 2.54
N ALA A 28 -20.31 -1.04 1.82
CA ALA A 28 -21.59 -1.30 1.16
C ALA A 28 -22.79 -1.41 2.14
N ASP A 29 -22.54 -1.90 3.36
CA ASP A 29 -23.58 -1.98 4.40
C ASP A 29 -23.90 -0.59 4.99
N LEU A 30 -22.91 0.31 5.01
CA LEU A 30 -23.05 1.68 5.53
C LEU A 30 -23.60 2.65 4.47
N VAL A 31 -23.25 2.44 3.22
CA VAL A 31 -23.62 3.27 2.08
C VAL A 31 -24.29 2.40 1.01
N PRO A 32 -25.61 2.25 1.08
CA PRO A 32 -26.34 1.47 0.06
C PRO A 32 -26.08 1.94 -1.35
N GLY A 33 -25.76 1.00 -2.24
CA GLY A 33 -25.41 1.26 -3.63
C GLY A 33 -23.92 1.44 -3.88
N PHE A 34 -23.04 1.50 -2.87
CA PHE A 34 -21.60 1.41 -3.06
C PHE A 34 -21.21 -0.04 -3.35
N SER A 35 -20.51 -0.26 -4.47
CA SER A 35 -19.99 -1.57 -4.89
C SER A 35 -18.57 -1.48 -5.44
N GLY A 36 -17.89 -0.36 -5.16
CA GLY A 36 -16.57 -0.07 -5.71
C GLY A 36 -15.41 -0.70 -4.94
N ASP A 37 -14.25 -0.66 -5.57
CA ASP A 37 -12.97 -0.97 -4.93
C ASP A 37 -12.45 0.22 -4.07
N MET A 38 -11.28 0.04 -3.43
CA MET A 38 -10.67 1.09 -2.61
C MET A 38 -10.31 2.34 -3.42
N VAL A 39 -9.95 2.20 -4.69
CA VAL A 39 -9.62 3.36 -5.54
C VAL A 39 -10.87 4.20 -5.78
N GLN A 40 -11.98 3.54 -6.12
CA GLN A 40 -13.26 4.23 -6.29
C GLN A 40 -13.73 4.82 -4.96
N PHE A 41 -13.59 4.08 -3.86
CA PHE A 41 -13.92 4.59 -2.54
C PHE A 41 -13.18 5.89 -2.21
N VAL A 42 -11.87 5.94 -2.45
CA VAL A 42 -11.05 7.15 -2.21
C VAL A 42 -11.52 8.31 -3.09
N GLN A 43 -11.85 8.05 -4.36
CA GLN A 43 -12.37 9.08 -5.28
C GLN A 43 -13.72 9.65 -4.82
N GLU A 44 -14.59 8.79 -4.31
CA GLU A 44 -15.93 9.16 -3.87
C GLU A 44 -15.98 9.61 -2.39
N TYR A 45 -14.91 9.43 -1.63
CA TYR A 45 -14.86 9.70 -0.20
C TYR A 45 -15.42 11.06 0.22
N PRO A 46 -15.16 12.19 -0.48
CA PRO A 46 -15.74 13.47 -0.11
C PRO A 46 -17.28 13.46 -0.05
N ASN A 47 -17.92 12.68 -0.92
CA ASN A 47 -19.37 12.55 -1.01
C ASN A 47 -19.94 11.47 -0.08
N LEU A 48 -19.12 10.52 0.34
CA LEU A 48 -19.51 9.40 1.19
C LEU A 48 -19.29 9.68 2.69
N LYS A 49 -18.32 10.55 3.01
CA LYS A 49 -17.84 10.78 4.38
C LYS A 49 -18.92 10.97 5.43
N SER A 50 -19.97 11.73 5.12
CA SER A 50 -21.08 11.99 6.05
C SER A 50 -21.99 10.78 6.31
N LYS A 51 -21.87 9.72 5.50
CA LYS A 51 -22.65 8.49 5.62
C LYS A 51 -21.86 7.36 6.29
N LEU A 52 -20.55 7.54 6.47
CA LEU A 52 -19.61 6.53 6.97
C LEU A 52 -19.58 6.54 8.51
N GLU A 53 -20.70 6.28 9.12
CA GLU A 53 -20.80 6.08 10.58
C GLU A 53 -21.00 4.59 10.86
N ALA A 54 -20.26 4.07 11.86
CA ALA A 54 -20.50 2.73 12.35
C ALA A 54 -21.93 2.60 12.84
N LYS A 55 -22.71 1.73 12.23
CA LYS A 55 -24.12 1.50 12.57
C LYS A 55 -24.31 0.05 12.94
N GLY A 56 -24.99 -0.16 14.07
CA GLY A 56 -25.25 -1.49 14.57
C GLY A 56 -23.98 -2.20 15.08
N GLU A 57 -24.12 -3.48 15.30
CA GLU A 57 -23.04 -4.34 15.76
C GLU A 57 -22.04 -4.59 14.62
N GLY A 58 -20.75 -4.30 14.86
CA GLY A 58 -19.67 -4.60 13.90
C GLY A 58 -19.42 -6.10 13.81
N LYS A 59 -18.96 -6.53 12.64
CA LYS A 59 -18.50 -7.91 12.44
C LYS A 59 -17.11 -8.08 13.07
N PRO A 60 -16.77 -9.25 13.64
CA PRO A 60 -15.46 -9.46 14.27
C PRO A 60 -14.33 -9.42 13.22
N LEU A 61 -13.30 -8.61 13.51
CA LEU A 61 -12.11 -8.49 12.66
C LEU A 61 -11.22 -9.74 12.77
N ASN A 62 -11.25 -10.42 13.91
CA ASN A 62 -10.48 -11.63 14.14
C ASN A 62 -10.88 -12.72 13.16
N GLY A 63 -9.89 -13.37 12.55
CA GLY A 63 -10.10 -14.39 11.52
C GLY A 63 -10.28 -13.84 10.09
N THR A 64 -10.28 -12.51 9.91
CA THR A 64 -10.24 -11.92 8.57
C THR A 64 -8.80 -11.74 8.08
N THR A 65 -8.60 -11.75 6.77
CA THR A 65 -7.32 -11.41 6.15
C THR A 65 -7.35 -9.96 5.71
N VAL A 66 -6.41 -9.16 6.21
CA VAL A 66 -6.19 -7.80 5.73
C VAL A 66 -5.39 -7.87 4.43
N LEU A 67 -5.91 -7.26 3.39
CA LEU A 67 -5.26 -7.18 2.08
C LEU A 67 -4.49 -5.86 1.93
N ALA A 68 -3.74 -5.73 0.84
CA ALA A 68 -3.12 -4.45 0.49
C ALA A 68 -4.19 -3.32 0.46
N PRO A 69 -3.84 -2.09 0.88
CA PRO A 69 -4.77 -0.96 0.84
C PRO A 69 -5.39 -0.73 -0.54
N ILE A 70 -4.58 -0.88 -1.59
CA ILE A 70 -5.01 -0.90 -2.98
C ILE A 70 -4.50 -2.20 -3.59
N THR A 71 -5.38 -3.19 -3.69
CA THR A 71 -5.03 -4.54 -4.18
C THR A 71 -4.69 -4.57 -5.67
N GLN A 72 -5.26 -3.65 -6.43
CA GLN A 72 -5.04 -3.53 -7.88
C GLN A 72 -4.85 -2.07 -8.26
N PRO A 73 -3.62 -1.53 -8.12
CA PRO A 73 -3.31 -0.19 -8.61
C PRO A 73 -3.58 -0.09 -10.11
N ARG A 74 -4.22 0.99 -10.54
CA ARG A 74 -4.56 1.22 -11.97
C ARG A 74 -3.35 1.59 -12.82
N ARG A 75 -2.24 1.91 -12.19
CA ARG A 75 -0.96 2.30 -12.83
C ARG A 75 0.19 1.72 -12.02
N ASN A 76 1.38 1.72 -12.61
CA ASN A 76 2.61 1.42 -11.89
C ASN A 76 2.78 2.36 -10.69
N ILE A 77 3.46 1.87 -9.67
CA ILE A 77 3.82 2.65 -8.50
C ILE A 77 5.06 3.48 -8.87
N PHE A 78 5.00 4.78 -8.64
CA PHE A 78 6.14 5.66 -8.82
C PHE A 78 6.88 5.78 -7.49
N CYS A 79 8.16 5.57 -7.53
CA CYS A 79 9.06 5.66 -6.39
C CYS A 79 10.12 6.73 -6.63
N VAL A 80 10.57 7.39 -5.56
CA VAL A 80 11.67 8.34 -5.61
C VAL A 80 12.86 7.72 -4.90
N GLY A 81 13.89 7.36 -5.67
CA GLY A 81 15.15 6.83 -5.14
C GLY A 81 16.01 7.94 -4.54
N LYS A 82 16.86 7.57 -3.57
CA LYS A 82 17.82 8.48 -2.92
C LYS A 82 17.20 9.74 -2.31
N ASN A 83 15.97 9.64 -1.84
CA ASN A 83 15.22 10.76 -1.30
C ASN A 83 15.72 11.18 0.11
N TYR A 84 16.53 10.34 0.76
CA TYR A 84 17.09 10.57 2.10
C TYR A 84 18.60 10.59 2.03
N HIS A 85 19.25 11.55 2.71
CA HIS A 85 20.69 11.75 2.66
C HIS A 85 21.50 10.50 3.09
N GLU A 86 21.07 9.80 4.13
CA GLU A 86 21.74 8.60 4.60
C GLU A 86 21.68 7.50 3.54
N HIS A 87 20.51 7.25 2.96
CA HIS A 87 20.34 6.27 1.89
C HIS A 87 21.13 6.63 0.63
N ALA A 88 21.18 7.91 0.26
CA ALA A 88 22.01 8.38 -0.85
C ALA A 88 23.50 8.11 -0.61
N ALA A 89 23.99 8.33 0.62
CA ALA A 89 25.37 8.08 1.00
C ALA A 89 25.75 6.58 1.02
N GLU A 90 24.82 5.71 1.43
CA GLU A 90 24.98 4.26 1.40
C GLU A 90 25.05 3.75 -0.05
N PHE A 91 24.13 4.20 -0.88
CA PHE A 91 24.05 3.79 -2.28
C PHE A 91 25.26 4.25 -3.08
N SER A 92 25.78 5.46 -2.83
CA SER A 92 27.00 5.95 -3.48
C SER A 92 28.23 5.12 -3.12
N LYS A 93 28.26 4.50 -1.93
CA LYS A 93 29.35 3.60 -1.51
C LYS A 93 29.22 2.19 -2.08
N SER A 94 28.06 1.79 -2.56
CA SER A 94 27.81 0.43 -3.07
C SER A 94 28.53 0.11 -4.39
N GLY A 95 28.99 1.12 -5.12
CA GLY A 95 29.61 0.99 -6.43
C GLY A 95 28.61 0.78 -7.59
N PHE A 96 27.31 0.74 -7.32
CA PHE A 96 26.25 0.57 -8.33
C PHE A 96 25.58 1.90 -8.71
N ASP A 97 26.06 3.01 -8.15
CA ASP A 97 25.47 4.32 -8.38
C ASP A 97 25.91 4.90 -9.75
N SER A 98 24.99 4.85 -10.71
CA SER A 98 25.16 5.50 -12.02
C SER A 98 24.46 6.85 -12.15
N SER A 99 23.80 7.34 -11.10
CA SER A 99 22.92 8.51 -11.14
C SER A 99 23.50 9.77 -10.51
N ALA A 100 24.63 9.66 -9.81
CA ALA A 100 25.36 10.82 -9.27
C ALA A 100 26.75 10.93 -9.94
N LYS A 101 27.24 12.15 -10.08
CA LYS A 101 28.64 12.38 -10.49
C LYS A 101 29.57 12.02 -9.35
N GLU A 102 30.79 11.65 -9.70
CA GLU A 102 31.79 11.29 -8.71
C GLU A 102 31.98 12.42 -7.68
N GLY A 103 31.71 12.12 -6.41
CA GLY A 103 31.79 13.08 -5.29
C GLY A 103 30.47 13.77 -4.92
N GLU A 104 29.38 13.57 -5.65
CA GLU A 104 28.05 14.08 -5.27
C GLU A 104 27.29 13.06 -4.43
N LEU A 105 26.83 13.48 -3.24
CA LEU A 105 26.05 12.62 -2.32
C LEU A 105 24.57 12.50 -2.69
N ALA A 106 24.06 13.45 -3.48
CA ALA A 106 22.67 13.45 -3.91
C ALA A 106 22.57 13.98 -5.35
N PRO A 107 21.65 13.44 -6.15
CA PRO A 107 21.43 13.93 -7.51
C PRO A 107 20.75 15.30 -7.48
N ASP A 108 21.03 16.17 -8.46
CA ASP A 108 20.39 17.48 -8.63
C ASP A 108 18.88 17.38 -8.86
N PHE A 109 18.39 16.24 -9.35
CA PHE A 109 16.99 15.97 -9.64
C PHE A 109 16.55 14.65 -9.02
N PRO A 110 15.27 14.53 -8.65
CA PRO A 110 14.72 13.28 -8.11
C PRO A 110 14.95 12.12 -9.10
N VAL A 111 15.49 11.01 -8.61
CA VAL A 111 15.59 9.76 -9.37
C VAL A 111 14.24 9.03 -9.25
N VAL A 112 13.45 9.08 -10.31
CA VAL A 112 12.14 8.44 -10.34
C VAL A 112 12.25 7.07 -11.02
N PHE A 113 11.71 6.04 -10.36
CA PHE A 113 11.58 4.71 -10.93
C PHE A 113 10.18 4.15 -10.68
N THR A 114 9.83 3.05 -11.33
CA THR A 114 8.50 2.47 -11.20
C THR A 114 8.57 1.00 -10.82
N LYS A 115 7.56 0.56 -10.05
CA LYS A 115 7.29 -0.86 -9.78
C LYS A 115 5.96 -1.24 -10.46
N PRO A 116 5.86 -2.41 -11.10
CA PRO A 116 4.60 -2.88 -11.66
C PRO A 116 3.50 -3.00 -10.61
N ALA A 117 2.26 -2.69 -10.98
CA ALA A 117 1.11 -2.84 -10.08
C ALA A 117 0.95 -4.28 -9.55
N SER A 118 1.39 -5.28 -10.33
CA SER A 118 1.36 -6.71 -9.96
C SER A 118 2.31 -7.09 -8.82
N THR A 119 3.22 -6.19 -8.42
CA THR A 119 4.15 -6.45 -7.29
C THR A 119 3.58 -6.08 -5.93
N VAL A 120 2.36 -5.52 -5.89
CA VAL A 120 1.68 -5.19 -4.62
C VAL A 120 1.21 -6.46 -3.94
N ILE A 121 1.63 -6.63 -2.70
CA ILE A 121 1.22 -7.72 -1.81
C ILE A 121 0.60 -7.15 -0.53
N GLY A 122 -0.15 -7.97 0.18
CA GLY A 122 -0.81 -7.60 1.44
C GLY A 122 0.07 -7.84 2.67
N PRO A 123 -0.38 -7.38 3.84
CA PRO A 123 0.29 -7.67 5.10
C PRO A 123 0.38 -9.17 5.35
N GLY A 124 1.59 -9.67 5.62
CA GLY A 124 1.85 -11.08 5.90
C GLY A 124 1.99 -11.97 4.67
N ASP A 125 1.82 -11.44 3.47
CA ASP A 125 2.11 -12.18 2.24
C ASP A 125 3.62 -12.42 2.10
N ALA A 126 3.99 -13.57 1.53
CA ALA A 126 5.38 -13.91 1.30
C ALA A 126 5.98 -13.06 0.18
N ILE A 127 7.16 -12.49 0.42
CA ILE A 127 7.96 -11.86 -0.62
C ILE A 127 8.66 -12.98 -1.40
N PRO A 128 8.39 -13.14 -2.71
CA PRO A 128 9.05 -14.17 -3.51
C PRO A 128 10.55 -13.91 -3.56
N SER A 129 11.35 -14.87 -3.15
CA SER A 129 12.78 -14.86 -3.46
C SER A 129 12.97 -15.32 -4.89
N HIS A 130 13.76 -14.62 -5.68
CA HIS A 130 14.12 -15.00 -7.04
C HIS A 130 15.58 -15.50 -7.08
N PRO A 131 15.86 -16.73 -6.60
CA PRO A 131 17.23 -17.22 -6.42
C PRO A 131 18.01 -17.33 -7.73
N GLU A 132 17.31 -17.42 -8.85
CA GLU A 132 17.92 -17.37 -10.19
C GLU A 132 18.36 -15.95 -10.61
N GLY A 133 17.77 -14.92 -10.01
CA GLY A 133 18.05 -13.51 -10.33
C GLY A 133 18.87 -12.79 -9.28
N THR A 134 18.76 -13.17 -8.01
CA THR A 134 19.49 -12.54 -6.91
C THR A 134 19.67 -13.48 -5.72
N SER A 135 20.82 -13.37 -5.07
CA SER A 135 21.09 -14.04 -3.79
C SER A 135 20.90 -13.12 -2.58
N GLN A 136 20.62 -11.85 -2.82
CA GLN A 136 20.47 -10.83 -1.78
C GLN A 136 19.20 -10.02 -2.07
N LEU A 137 18.23 -10.14 -1.16
CA LEU A 137 17.06 -9.29 -1.11
C LEU A 137 17.26 -8.28 0.01
N ASP A 138 16.87 -7.04 -0.25
CA ASP A 138 16.85 -5.97 0.72
C ASP A 138 15.48 -5.30 0.73
N TYR A 139 15.22 -4.50 1.75
CA TYR A 139 13.97 -3.78 1.92
C TYR A 139 14.23 -2.28 2.06
N GLU A 140 13.29 -1.48 1.57
CA GLU A 140 13.33 -0.03 1.70
C GLU A 140 11.96 0.45 2.20
N ALA A 141 11.95 1.25 3.25
CA ALA A 141 10.77 1.96 3.69
C ALA A 141 10.67 3.29 2.93
N GLN A 142 9.52 3.54 2.32
CA GLN A 142 9.24 4.77 1.56
C GLN A 142 7.91 5.37 2.01
N PHE A 143 7.85 6.70 2.12
CA PHE A 143 6.68 7.48 2.47
C PHE A 143 6.22 8.33 1.30
#